data_5006eb31c1f2f0d7bdc03a840025a35b
#
_entry.id   5006eb31c1f2f0d7bdc03a840025a35b
#
_cell.length_a   1.000
_cell.length_b   1.000
_cell.length_c   1.000
_cell.angle_alpha   90.00
_cell.angle_beta   90.00
_cell.angle_gamma   90.00
#
_symmetry.space_group_name_H-M   'P 1'
#
loop_
_entity.id
_entity.type
_entity.pdbx_description
1 polymer ?
#
loop_
_entity_poly.entity_id
_entity_poly.type
_entity_poly.pdbx_seq_one_letter_code
_entity_poly.pdbx_strand_id
1 'polypeptide(L)'
;MKKLILGLFLILGAVSFTMPNFINTTKLQKAGYNIVQDSETVLTIADTNAVDGDSILVASFYLSDMSPKELSDAIKAEAQQQDAKFVASFDNNRAYVNEFKHVDFYSFTIVPKKQKINKYHIYVIYMSPKKLSKEDINKVINAALNEAEGLIK
;
A
#
# COMPACT_ATOMS: atom_id res chain seq x y z
N MET A 1 -14.50 -9.68 4.55
CA MET A 1 -13.37 -8.80 4.24
C MET A 1 -13.31 -7.53 5.10
N LYS A 2 -14.35 -6.69 5.13
CA LYS A 2 -14.29 -5.40 5.88
C LYS A 2 -13.94 -5.54 7.38
N LYS A 3 -14.25 -6.66 8.03
CA LYS A 3 -13.94 -6.89 9.47
C LYS A 3 -12.51 -7.40 9.72
N LEU A 4 -11.86 -8.03 8.75
CA LEU A 4 -10.51 -8.59 8.93
C LEU A 4 -9.43 -7.51 8.79
N ILE A 5 -9.68 -6.51 7.97
CA ILE A 5 -8.74 -5.41 7.71
C ILE A 5 -8.63 -4.49 8.93
N LEU A 6 -9.73 -4.33 9.68
CA LEU A 6 -9.70 -3.56 10.93
C LEU A 6 -8.78 -4.19 11.99
N GLY A 7 -8.64 -5.52 11.99
CA GLY A 7 -7.78 -6.24 12.93
C GLY A 7 -6.28 -6.07 12.66
N LEU A 8 -5.89 -5.86 11.40
CA LEU A 8 -4.48 -5.71 11.03
C LEU A 8 -3.89 -4.35 11.43
N PHE A 9 -4.74 -3.34 11.66
CA PHE A 9 -4.33 -1.96 11.91
C PHE A 9 -4.68 -1.43 13.31
N LEU A 10 -5.27 -2.26 14.19
CA LEU A 10 -5.75 -1.83 15.51
C LEU A 10 -4.71 -1.80 16.63
N ILE A 11 -3.43 -1.85 16.30
CA ILE A 11 -2.41 -1.65 17.32
C ILE A 11 -1.70 -0.35 17.01
N LEU A 12 -2.26 0.77 17.48
CA LEU A 12 -1.46 1.90 17.97
C LEU A 12 -2.40 3.03 18.41
N GLY A 13 -2.23 3.44 19.66
CA GLY A 13 -3.02 4.48 20.29
C GLY A 13 -3.00 5.80 19.52
N ALA A 14 -4.09 6.50 19.58
CA ALA A 14 -4.29 7.81 18.99
C ALA A 14 -3.23 8.80 19.48
N VAL A 15 -2.19 9.00 18.67
CA VAL A 15 -1.33 10.18 18.78
C VAL A 15 -1.59 10.97 17.49
N SER A 16 -2.23 12.11 17.64
CA SER A 16 -2.46 13.06 16.54
C SER A 16 -1.12 13.63 16.10
N PHE A 17 -0.57 13.13 15.00
CA PHE A 17 0.60 13.75 14.37
C PHE A 17 0.16 14.65 13.22
N THR A 18 0.94 15.65 12.95
CA THR A 18 0.73 16.52 11.80
C THR A 18 1.06 15.75 10.53
N MET A 19 0.05 15.59 9.70
CA MET A 19 0.17 14.98 8.36
C MET A 19 1.40 15.54 7.62
N PRO A 20 2.19 14.70 6.95
CA PRO A 20 3.36 15.15 6.23
C PRO A 20 3.05 16.29 5.27
N ASN A 21 3.88 17.33 5.26
CA ASN A 21 3.63 18.56 4.50
C ASN A 21 3.58 18.37 2.99
N PHE A 22 4.13 17.27 2.46
CA PHE A 22 4.10 16.92 1.05
C PHE A 22 2.77 16.28 0.61
N ILE A 23 1.88 15.92 1.54
CA ILE A 23 0.58 15.35 1.20
C ILE A 23 -0.40 16.44 0.80
N ASN A 24 -1.11 16.20 -0.30
CA ASN A 24 -2.20 17.04 -0.75
C ASN A 24 -3.48 16.68 0.01
N THR A 25 -3.69 17.34 1.15
CA THR A 25 -4.84 17.10 2.04
C THR A 25 -6.19 17.34 1.37
N THR A 26 -6.25 18.30 0.45
CA THR A 26 -7.49 18.57 -0.32
C THR A 26 -7.86 17.41 -1.23
N LYS A 27 -6.87 16.81 -1.90
CA LYS A 27 -7.11 15.62 -2.73
C LYS A 27 -7.50 14.42 -1.87
N LEU A 28 -6.82 14.22 -0.75
CA LEU A 28 -7.11 13.14 0.20
C LEU A 28 -8.57 13.20 0.68
N GLN A 29 -9.03 14.37 1.10
CA GLN A 29 -10.41 14.58 1.56
C GLN A 29 -11.44 14.38 0.45
N LYS A 30 -11.18 14.94 -0.75
CA LYS A 30 -12.09 14.80 -1.89
C LYS A 30 -12.23 13.36 -2.39
N ALA A 31 -11.17 12.58 -2.30
CA ALA A 31 -11.17 11.19 -2.73
C ALA A 31 -11.84 10.24 -1.71
N GLY A 32 -12.14 10.72 -0.49
CA GLY A 32 -12.84 9.93 0.52
C GLY A 32 -11.97 8.84 1.16
N TYR A 33 -10.65 9.01 1.15
CA TYR A 33 -9.75 8.08 1.81
C TYR A 33 -9.93 8.07 3.32
N ASN A 34 -9.82 6.89 3.91
CA ASN A 34 -9.74 6.72 5.35
C ASN A 34 -8.28 6.76 5.80
N ILE A 35 -7.97 7.61 6.78
CA ILE A 35 -6.67 7.59 7.45
C ILE A 35 -6.69 6.41 8.43
N VAL A 36 -5.78 5.47 8.21
CA VAL A 36 -5.64 4.26 9.03
C VAL A 36 -4.56 4.45 10.10
N GLN A 37 -3.49 5.11 9.72
CA GLN A 37 -2.38 5.44 10.61
C GLN A 37 -1.80 6.80 10.23
N ASP A 38 -1.50 7.62 11.24
CA ASP A 38 -0.82 8.90 11.11
C ASP A 38 0.18 9.03 12.27
N SER A 39 1.47 8.84 11.97
CA SER A 39 2.56 8.91 12.93
C SER A 39 3.77 9.63 12.33
N GLU A 40 4.78 9.92 13.14
CA GLU A 40 6.01 10.59 12.68
C GLU A 40 6.73 9.84 11.55
N THR A 41 6.58 8.53 11.51
CA THR A 41 7.32 7.67 10.58
C THR A 41 6.47 7.11 9.44
N VAL A 42 5.13 7.09 9.60
CA VAL A 42 4.25 6.52 8.59
C VAL A 42 2.88 7.19 8.57
N LEU A 43 2.44 7.54 7.38
CA LEU A 43 1.04 7.83 7.07
C LEU A 43 0.48 6.69 6.23
N THR A 44 -0.59 6.06 6.69
CA THR A 44 -1.30 5.01 5.95
C THR A 44 -2.74 5.45 5.71
N ILE A 45 -3.16 5.34 4.47
CA ILE A 45 -4.51 5.64 4.01
C ILE A 45 -5.10 4.44 3.30
N ALA A 46 -6.40 4.28 3.36
CA ALA A 46 -7.12 3.20 2.68
C ALA A 46 -8.28 3.74 1.85
N ASP A 47 -8.39 3.23 0.62
CA ASP A 47 -9.58 3.32 -0.20
C ASP A 47 -10.25 1.94 -0.29
N THR A 48 -11.47 1.86 0.21
CA THR A 48 -12.24 0.62 0.23
C THR A 48 -13.11 0.42 -1.01
N ASN A 49 -13.07 1.35 -1.96
CA ASN A 49 -13.81 1.32 -3.22
C ASN A 49 -12.89 1.42 -4.44
N ALA A 50 -11.59 1.25 -4.23
CA ALA A 50 -10.60 1.41 -5.28
C ALA A 50 -10.81 0.37 -6.40
N VAL A 51 -10.76 0.85 -7.62
CA VAL A 51 -10.64 0.12 -8.89
C VAL A 51 -11.92 -0.59 -9.36
N ASP A 52 -12.61 -1.40 -8.57
CA ASP A 52 -13.77 -2.20 -9.02
C ASP A 52 -14.88 -2.43 -7.97
N GLY A 53 -14.82 -1.71 -6.87
CA GLY A 53 -15.82 -1.80 -5.78
C GLY A 53 -15.63 -3.00 -4.83
N ASP A 54 -14.91 -4.03 -5.25
CA ASP A 54 -14.64 -5.24 -4.44
C ASP A 54 -13.19 -5.29 -3.94
N SER A 55 -12.33 -4.41 -4.45
CA SER A 55 -10.93 -4.32 -4.08
C SER A 55 -10.70 -3.30 -2.98
N ILE A 56 -9.54 -3.41 -2.34
CA ILE A 56 -9.08 -2.46 -1.33
C ILE A 56 -7.68 -2.03 -1.69
N LEU A 57 -7.45 -0.72 -1.66
CA LEU A 57 -6.14 -0.13 -1.83
C LEU A 57 -5.71 0.51 -0.51
N VAL A 58 -4.54 0.16 -0.04
CA VAL A 58 -3.90 0.78 1.12
C VAL A 58 -2.58 1.37 0.66
N ALA A 59 -2.41 2.67 0.82
CA ALA A 59 -1.17 3.35 0.49
C ALA A 59 -0.50 3.86 1.76
N SER A 60 0.79 3.61 1.89
CA SER A 60 1.61 4.07 3.00
C SER A 60 2.76 4.93 2.50
N PHE A 61 2.99 6.02 3.21
CA PHE A 61 4.14 6.92 3.07
C PHE A 61 5.03 6.71 4.27
N TYR A 62 6.11 5.97 4.08
CA TYR A 62 6.96 5.45 5.15
C TYR A 62 8.33 6.12 5.16
N LEU A 63 8.70 6.70 6.30
CA LEU A 63 10.02 7.31 6.51
C LEU A 63 11.05 6.21 6.71
N SER A 64 12.02 6.09 5.80
CA SER A 64 13.05 5.07 5.87
C SER A 64 14.27 5.43 5.02
N ASP A 65 15.44 5.03 5.48
CA ASP A 65 16.71 5.12 4.74
C ASP A 65 17.01 3.87 3.88
N MET A 66 16.12 2.87 3.87
CA MET A 66 16.24 1.67 3.02
C MET A 66 16.19 2.06 1.54
N SER A 67 16.81 1.26 0.69
CA SER A 67 16.51 1.33 -0.74
C SER A 67 15.09 0.77 -1.03
N PRO A 68 14.45 1.11 -2.16
CA PRO A 68 13.16 0.54 -2.53
C PRO A 68 13.15 -1.00 -2.57
N LYS A 69 14.27 -1.61 -2.96
CA LYS A 69 14.39 -3.07 -2.99
C LYS A 69 14.42 -3.67 -1.59
N GLU A 70 15.22 -3.10 -0.70
CA GLU A 70 15.30 -3.54 0.70
C GLU A 70 13.95 -3.39 1.39
N LEU A 71 13.23 -2.29 1.16
CA LEU A 71 11.89 -2.09 1.68
C LEU A 71 10.92 -3.17 1.17
N SER A 72 10.96 -3.48 -0.14
CA SER A 72 10.13 -4.53 -0.72
C SER A 72 10.40 -5.90 -0.10
N ASP A 73 11.68 -6.21 0.15
CA ASP A 73 12.07 -7.48 0.77
C ASP A 73 11.68 -7.54 2.25
N ALA A 74 11.78 -6.43 2.98
CA ALA A 74 11.34 -6.34 4.37
C ALA A 74 9.82 -6.53 4.51
N ILE A 75 9.03 -5.85 3.67
CA ILE A 75 7.56 -6.00 3.63
C ILE A 75 7.18 -7.45 3.30
N LYS A 76 7.89 -8.08 2.35
CA LYS A 76 7.69 -9.49 2.02
C LYS A 76 7.92 -10.40 3.22
N ALA A 77 9.02 -10.20 3.95
CA ALA A 77 9.35 -11.00 5.13
C ALA A 77 8.30 -10.83 6.24
N GLU A 78 7.83 -9.60 6.47
CA GLU A 78 6.79 -9.31 7.45
C GLU A 78 5.45 -9.98 7.09
N ALA A 79 5.02 -9.88 5.83
CA ALA A 79 3.79 -10.50 5.37
C ALA A 79 3.80 -12.03 5.54
N GLN A 80 4.95 -12.67 5.32
CA GLN A 80 5.11 -14.12 5.54
C GLN A 80 5.01 -14.53 7.02
N GLN A 81 5.38 -13.64 7.95
CA GLN A 81 5.22 -13.88 9.39
C GLN A 81 3.76 -13.76 9.85
N GLN A 82 2.91 -13.11 9.06
CA GLN A 82 1.49 -12.91 9.33
C GLN A 82 0.58 -13.95 8.62
N ASP A 83 1.08 -15.16 8.41
CA ASP A 83 0.35 -16.27 7.76
C ASP A 83 -0.06 -16.02 6.29
N ALA A 84 0.49 -15.01 5.65
CA ALA A 84 0.30 -14.78 4.23
C ALA A 84 1.15 -15.76 3.42
N LYS A 85 0.51 -16.62 2.63
CA LYS A 85 1.24 -17.55 1.77
C LYS A 85 1.84 -16.80 0.58
N PHE A 86 3.16 -16.70 0.55
CA PHE A 86 3.88 -16.14 -0.58
C PHE A 86 3.63 -16.94 -1.87
N VAL A 87 3.31 -16.25 -2.95
CA VAL A 87 3.05 -16.85 -4.28
C VAL A 87 4.21 -16.56 -5.21
N ALA A 88 4.53 -15.29 -5.45
CA ALA A 88 5.57 -14.89 -6.39
C ALA A 88 6.09 -13.48 -6.08
N SER A 89 7.33 -13.23 -6.49
CA SER A 89 7.86 -11.86 -6.66
C SER A 89 8.08 -11.60 -8.14
N PHE A 90 7.76 -10.42 -8.58
CA PHE A 90 8.04 -9.93 -9.92
C PHE A 90 8.27 -8.43 -9.88
N ASP A 91 8.81 -7.90 -10.96
CA ASP A 91 9.00 -6.47 -11.10
C ASP A 91 8.71 -6.03 -12.54
N ASN A 92 8.39 -4.78 -12.69
CA ASN A 92 8.30 -4.08 -13.96
C ASN A 92 9.19 -2.83 -13.94
N ASN A 93 9.07 -1.95 -14.93
CA ASN A 93 9.88 -0.71 -14.99
C ASN A 93 9.60 0.24 -13.82
N ARG A 94 8.44 0.13 -13.16
CA ARG A 94 8.00 1.08 -12.11
C ARG A 94 8.17 0.56 -10.69
N ALA A 95 7.99 -0.75 -10.45
CA ALA A 95 7.86 -1.26 -9.09
C ALA A 95 8.41 -2.67 -8.91
N TYR A 96 8.76 -2.98 -7.66
CA TYR A 96 8.89 -4.33 -7.11
C TYR A 96 7.53 -4.76 -6.56
N VAL A 97 7.13 -6.01 -6.84
CA VAL A 97 5.81 -6.51 -6.47
C VAL A 97 5.95 -7.89 -5.85
N ASN A 98 5.24 -8.12 -4.75
CA ASN A 98 5.11 -9.45 -4.15
C ASN A 98 3.64 -9.81 -4.07
N GLU A 99 3.30 -11.00 -4.54
CA GLU A 99 1.97 -11.58 -4.51
C GLU A 99 1.85 -12.56 -3.34
N PHE A 100 0.77 -12.45 -2.59
CA PHE A 100 0.43 -13.35 -1.50
C PHE A 100 -1.00 -13.87 -1.65
N LYS A 101 -1.21 -15.10 -1.20
CA LYS A 101 -2.53 -15.69 -1.07
C LYS A 101 -2.93 -15.77 0.40
N HIS A 102 -4.12 -15.29 0.68
CA HIS A 102 -4.84 -15.45 1.95
C HIS A 102 -5.98 -16.46 1.77
N VAL A 103 -6.73 -16.73 2.83
CA VAL A 103 -7.86 -17.70 2.77
C VAL A 103 -8.88 -17.25 1.72
N ASP A 104 -9.30 -15.97 1.76
CA ASP A 104 -10.43 -15.45 0.97
C ASP A 104 -10.01 -14.40 -0.08
N PHE A 105 -8.74 -14.04 -0.18
CA PHE A 105 -8.28 -12.99 -1.09
C PHE A 105 -6.81 -13.16 -1.47
N TYR A 106 -6.38 -12.35 -2.45
CA TYR A 106 -4.99 -12.16 -2.83
C TYR A 106 -4.55 -10.74 -2.46
N SER A 107 -3.31 -10.57 -2.03
CA SER A 107 -2.72 -9.24 -1.83
C SER A 107 -1.45 -9.08 -2.65
N PHE A 108 -1.23 -7.85 -3.09
CA PHE A 108 -0.07 -7.44 -3.85
C PHE A 108 0.59 -6.29 -3.10
N THR A 109 1.83 -6.45 -2.64
CA THR A 109 2.62 -5.35 -2.12
C THR A 109 3.42 -4.74 -3.26
N ILE A 110 3.33 -3.43 -3.43
CA ILE A 110 3.85 -2.69 -4.59
C ILE A 110 4.75 -1.59 -4.06
N VAL A 111 6.04 -1.65 -4.35
CA VAL A 111 7.02 -0.63 -3.94
C VAL A 111 7.63 0.02 -5.19
N PRO A 112 7.43 1.33 -5.41
CA PRO A 112 8.03 2.04 -6.53
C PRO A 112 9.56 1.96 -6.53
N LYS A 113 10.17 1.70 -7.68
CA LYS A 113 11.63 1.68 -7.84
C LYS A 113 12.27 3.07 -7.70
N LYS A 114 11.48 4.13 -7.99
CA LYS A 114 11.93 5.51 -7.85
C LYS A 114 11.25 6.17 -6.66
N GLN A 115 12.05 6.65 -5.73
CA GLN A 115 11.59 7.44 -4.61
C GLN A 115 11.18 8.85 -5.10
N LYS A 116 9.96 9.27 -4.75
CA LYS A 116 9.40 10.57 -5.15
C LYS A 116 9.69 11.67 -4.14
N ILE A 117 9.84 11.32 -2.89
CA ILE A 117 10.02 12.23 -1.76
C ILE A 117 11.28 11.82 -1.03
N ASN A 118 12.14 12.79 -0.71
CA ASN A 118 13.35 12.51 0.04
C ASN A 118 13.02 11.84 1.38
N LYS A 119 13.68 10.75 1.70
CA LYS A 119 13.51 9.91 2.91
C LYS A 119 12.18 9.20 3.05
N TYR A 120 11.19 9.45 2.21
CA TYR A 120 9.91 8.74 2.26
C TYR A 120 9.75 7.78 1.10
N HIS A 121 9.33 6.58 1.41
CA HIS A 121 8.90 5.59 0.43
C HIS A 121 7.39 5.53 0.37
N ILE A 122 6.88 5.33 -0.83
CA ILE A 122 5.50 4.91 -1.03
C ILE A 122 5.53 3.39 -1.10
N TYR A 123 4.64 2.72 -0.40
CA TYR A 123 4.28 1.36 -0.75
C TYR A 123 2.77 1.20 -0.74
N VAL A 124 2.28 0.37 -1.62
CA VAL A 124 0.85 0.13 -1.78
C VAL A 124 0.57 -1.33 -1.56
N ILE A 125 -0.49 -1.63 -0.82
CA ILE A 125 -1.08 -2.95 -0.74
C ILE A 125 -2.40 -2.89 -1.50
N TYR A 126 -2.50 -3.69 -2.55
CA TYR A 126 -3.74 -3.92 -3.27
C TYR A 126 -4.29 -5.29 -2.92
N MET A 127 -5.56 -5.36 -2.53
CA MET A 127 -6.23 -6.60 -2.16
C MET A 127 -7.37 -6.88 -3.14
N SER A 128 -7.40 -8.11 -3.66
CA SER A 128 -8.41 -8.56 -4.62
C SER A 128 -9.05 -9.88 -4.15
N PRO A 129 -10.37 -10.03 -4.22
CA PRO A 129 -11.03 -11.31 -3.95
C PRO A 129 -10.68 -12.39 -4.98
N LYS A 130 -10.12 -12.00 -6.13
CA LYS A 130 -9.78 -12.90 -7.23
C LYS A 130 -8.30 -12.88 -7.51
N LYS A 131 -7.78 -14.02 -7.99
CA LYS A 131 -6.45 -14.07 -8.57
C LYS A 131 -6.45 -13.26 -9.87
N LEU A 132 -5.49 -12.36 -10.01
CA LEU A 132 -5.33 -11.53 -11.20
C LEU A 132 -4.47 -12.22 -12.26
N SER A 133 -4.77 -11.94 -13.53
CA SER A 133 -3.86 -12.27 -14.63
C SER A 133 -2.62 -11.35 -14.61
N LYS A 134 -1.54 -11.74 -15.30
CA LYS A 134 -0.35 -10.87 -15.40
C LYS A 134 -0.66 -9.51 -16.03
N GLU A 135 -1.56 -9.47 -16.98
CA GLU A 135 -1.99 -8.22 -17.63
C GLU A 135 -2.74 -7.33 -16.64
N ASP A 136 -3.68 -7.90 -15.90
CA ASP A 136 -4.46 -7.15 -14.91
C ASP A 136 -3.59 -6.68 -13.74
N ILE A 137 -2.63 -7.50 -13.31
CA ILE A 137 -1.64 -7.08 -12.29
C ILE A 137 -0.90 -5.82 -12.76
N ASN A 138 -0.42 -5.75 -14.00
CA ASN A 138 0.27 -4.56 -14.51
C ASN A 138 -0.64 -3.33 -14.59
N LYS A 139 -1.92 -3.49 -14.96
CA LYS A 139 -2.90 -2.41 -14.94
C LYS A 139 -3.12 -1.91 -13.51
N VAL A 140 -3.30 -2.83 -12.57
CA VAL A 140 -3.49 -2.50 -11.15
C VAL A 140 -2.27 -1.80 -10.56
N ILE A 141 -1.05 -2.27 -10.83
CA ILE A 141 0.18 -1.61 -10.37
C ILE A 141 0.21 -0.16 -10.83
N ASN A 142 -0.05 0.08 -12.11
CA ASN A 142 -0.02 1.43 -12.66
C ASN A 142 -1.11 2.33 -12.07
N ALA A 143 -2.34 1.83 -11.94
CA ALA A 143 -3.44 2.57 -11.33
C ALA A 143 -3.15 2.90 -9.86
N ALA A 144 -2.76 1.92 -9.06
CA ALA A 144 -2.47 2.07 -7.65
C ALA A 144 -1.33 3.05 -7.38
N LEU A 145 -0.25 2.98 -8.17
CA LEU A 145 0.86 3.93 -8.04
C LEU A 145 0.48 5.34 -8.48
N ASN A 146 -0.28 5.49 -9.58
CA ASN A 146 -0.75 6.80 -10.02
C ASN A 146 -1.64 7.45 -8.96
N GLU A 147 -2.46 6.66 -8.30
CA GLU A 147 -3.35 7.12 -7.24
C GLU A 147 -2.54 7.57 -6.02
N ALA A 148 -1.65 6.73 -5.50
CA ALA A 148 -0.80 7.06 -4.36
C ALA A 148 0.13 8.25 -4.64
N GLU A 149 0.82 8.26 -5.80
CA GLU A 149 1.68 9.36 -6.22
C GLU A 149 0.89 10.66 -6.47
N GLY A 150 -0.37 10.54 -6.89
CA GLY A 150 -1.28 11.68 -7.09
C GLY A 150 -1.64 12.43 -5.81
N LEU A 151 -1.43 11.83 -4.64
CA LEU A 151 -1.63 12.48 -3.33
C LEU A 151 -0.45 13.36 -2.91
N ILE A 152 0.66 13.32 -3.62
CA ILE A 152 1.82 14.18 -3.39
C ILE A 152 1.57 15.55 -4.07
N LYS A 153 2.01 16.63 -3.39
CA LYS A 153 1.95 18.01 -3.92
C LYS A 153 2.92 18.20 -5.07
#